data_e29bcdc90116fafa0670d842f79d1815
#
_entry.id   e29bcdc90116fafa0670d842f79d1815
#
_cell.length_a   1.000
_cell.length_b   1.000
_cell.length_c   1.000
_cell.angle_alpha   90.00
_cell.angle_beta   90.00
_cell.angle_gamma   90.00
#
_symmetry.space_group_name_H-M   'P 1'
#
loop_
_entity.id
_entity.type
_entity.pdbx_description
1 polymer ?
#
loop_
_entity_poly.entity_id
_entity_poly.type
_entity_poly.pdbx_seq_one_letter_code
_entity_poly.pdbx_strand_id
1 'polypeptide(L)'
;KNYIKAKDWGLTKDVSKGLSNFLNSSRSEISIADLNFLPNFSSSQKKRNRLILSCIQKIWDAGLDASNPFPVTHDMYLKKFCMGPATMHKWFSGILFDEVQDANPVIADWVFKQDKCKHILVGDDHQQLYRWRGAHNFMDEYAKKTGCKVNTMPQSYRFGNKTADIATKLLDYKSKITKCARFPV
;
A
#
# COMPACT_ATOMS: atom_id res chain seq x y z
N LYS A 1 25.06 -16.61 13.21
CA LYS A 1 23.92 -17.57 13.22
C LYS A 1 23.10 -17.38 14.49
N ASN A 2 22.35 -16.28 14.62
CA ASN A 2 21.36 -16.11 15.68
C ASN A 2 20.02 -15.86 15.00
N TYR A 3 19.47 -16.93 14.40
CA TYR A 3 18.06 -16.94 14.04
C TYR A 3 17.26 -16.86 15.34
N ILE A 4 16.25 -16.00 15.37
CA ILE A 4 15.28 -15.93 16.46
C ILE A 4 14.80 -17.35 16.71
N LYS A 5 15.15 -17.94 17.87
CA LYS A 5 14.60 -19.22 18.26
C LYS A 5 13.08 -19.06 18.28
N ALA A 6 12.39 -19.81 17.46
CA ALA A 6 10.95 -19.70 17.18
C ALA A 6 10.05 -20.09 18.39
N LYS A 7 10.33 -19.54 19.58
CA LYS A 7 9.52 -19.76 20.80
C LYS A 7 8.59 -18.57 21.12
N ASP A 8 8.76 -17.41 20.48
CA ASP A 8 7.88 -16.25 20.70
C ASP A 8 7.08 -15.95 19.43
N TRP A 9 5.98 -16.67 19.26
CA TRP A 9 5.03 -16.45 18.16
C TRP A 9 4.49 -15.00 18.12
N GLY A 10 4.36 -14.37 19.29
CA GLY A 10 3.94 -12.97 19.39
C GLY A 10 4.97 -12.02 18.75
N LEU A 11 6.24 -12.21 19.06
CA LEU A 11 7.32 -11.41 18.47
C LEU A 11 7.41 -11.62 16.95
N THR A 12 7.36 -12.86 16.50
CA THR A 12 7.43 -13.20 15.06
C THR A 12 6.28 -12.57 14.28
N LYS A 13 5.05 -12.63 14.82
CA LYS A 13 3.87 -12.01 14.22
C LYS A 13 4.01 -10.48 14.13
N ASP A 14 4.49 -9.85 15.20
CA ASP A 14 4.67 -8.39 15.25
C ASP A 14 5.76 -7.93 14.29
N VAL A 15 6.88 -8.66 14.20
CA VAL A 15 7.96 -8.40 13.23
C VAL A 15 7.44 -8.55 11.79
N SER A 16 6.72 -9.62 11.49
CA SER A 16 6.16 -9.84 10.15
C SER A 16 5.20 -8.74 9.75
N LYS A 17 4.31 -8.32 10.66
CA LYS A 17 3.34 -7.26 10.40
C LYS A 17 4.03 -5.89 10.24
N GLY A 18 5.00 -5.58 11.09
CA GLY A 18 5.78 -4.33 10.98
C GLY A 18 6.58 -4.27 9.68
N LEU A 19 7.23 -5.39 9.28
CA LEU A 19 7.92 -5.49 8.00
C LEU A 19 6.94 -5.26 6.83
N SER A 20 5.78 -5.91 6.84
CA SER A 20 4.76 -5.71 5.81
C SER A 20 4.30 -4.25 5.72
N ASN A 21 4.09 -3.57 6.86
CA ASN A 21 3.73 -2.15 6.89
C ASN A 21 4.82 -1.27 6.27
N PHE A 22 6.10 -1.54 6.57
CA PHE A 22 7.22 -0.84 5.95
C PHE A 22 7.26 -1.07 4.44
N LEU A 23 7.20 -2.32 4.00
CA LEU A 23 7.31 -2.69 2.59
C LEU A 23 6.19 -2.08 1.73
N ASN A 24 4.99 -1.94 2.28
CA ASN A 24 3.86 -1.34 1.57
C ASN A 24 3.74 0.18 1.74
N SER A 25 4.61 0.82 2.52
CA SER A 25 4.58 2.27 2.75
C SER A 25 5.46 3.04 1.75
N SER A 26 5.22 4.35 1.60
CA SER A 26 6.09 5.24 0.84
C SER A 26 7.36 5.68 1.59
N ARG A 27 7.51 5.31 2.86
CA ARG A 27 8.67 5.70 3.69
C ARG A 27 9.96 5.05 3.19
N SER A 28 11.07 5.77 3.28
CA SER A 28 12.41 5.26 2.94
C SER A 28 13.09 4.53 4.09
N GLU A 29 12.62 4.73 5.33
CA GLU A 29 13.25 4.20 6.55
C GLU A 29 12.23 3.47 7.42
N ILE A 30 12.70 2.43 8.09
CA ILE A 30 11.93 1.68 9.10
C ILE A 30 11.80 2.55 10.34
N SER A 31 10.60 2.68 10.86
CA SER A 31 10.30 3.58 11.97
C SER A 31 9.19 3.05 12.87
N ILE A 32 8.94 3.75 13.98
CA ILE A 32 7.84 3.42 14.89
C ILE A 32 6.47 3.48 14.22
N ALA A 33 6.32 4.23 13.12
CA ALA A 33 5.10 4.27 12.35
C ALA A 33 4.74 2.93 11.69
N ASP A 34 5.71 2.04 11.50
CA ASP A 34 5.48 0.68 11.00
C ASP A 34 4.87 -0.23 12.06
N LEU A 35 4.90 0.20 13.33
CA LEU A 35 4.35 -0.48 14.49
C LEU A 35 3.07 0.19 15.03
N ASN A 36 2.33 0.91 14.21
CA ASN A 36 1.11 1.63 14.58
C ASN A 36 0.01 0.75 15.20
N PHE A 37 0.10 -0.56 15.01
CA PHE A 37 -0.80 -1.56 15.60
C PHE A 37 -0.41 -1.99 17.02
N LEU A 38 0.74 -1.53 17.54
CA LEU A 38 1.24 -1.86 18.87
C LEU A 38 1.11 -0.67 19.82
N PRO A 39 0.78 -0.92 21.09
CA PRO A 39 0.78 0.15 22.09
C PRO A 39 2.19 0.68 22.36
N ASN A 40 2.32 1.94 22.71
CA ASN A 40 3.60 2.60 22.97
C ASN A 40 3.60 3.39 24.30
N PHE A 41 2.87 2.90 25.31
CA PHE A 41 2.58 3.67 26.52
C PHE A 41 3.55 3.40 27.67
N SER A 42 4.11 2.20 27.79
CA SER A 42 5.00 1.82 28.89
C SER A 42 6.47 1.67 28.46
N SER A 43 7.39 1.72 29.44
CA SER A 43 8.83 1.54 29.19
C SER A 43 9.15 0.13 28.65
N SER A 44 8.45 -0.89 29.12
CA SER A 44 8.59 -2.26 28.62
C SER A 44 8.13 -2.40 27.17
N GLN A 45 7.02 -1.77 26.80
CA GLN A 45 6.53 -1.72 25.42
C GLN A 45 7.50 -0.99 24.50
N LYS A 46 8.04 0.14 24.93
CA LYS A 46 9.09 0.86 24.18
C LYS A 46 10.32 -0.01 23.93
N LYS A 47 10.76 -0.79 24.93
CA LYS A 47 11.87 -1.73 24.77
C LYS A 47 11.52 -2.84 23.78
N ARG A 48 10.31 -3.42 23.86
CA ARG A 48 9.81 -4.42 22.91
C ARG A 48 9.76 -3.86 21.49
N ASN A 49 9.20 -2.66 21.30
CA ASN A 49 9.08 -2.02 19.99
C ASN A 49 10.46 -1.78 19.35
N ARG A 50 11.47 -1.35 20.13
CA ARG A 50 12.84 -1.21 19.64
C ARG A 50 13.42 -2.56 19.18
N LEU A 51 13.16 -3.63 19.91
CA LEU A 51 13.59 -4.97 19.51
C LEU A 51 12.95 -5.38 18.18
N ILE A 52 11.63 -5.16 18.01
CA ILE A 52 10.91 -5.45 16.78
C ILE A 52 11.52 -4.68 15.61
N LEU A 53 11.73 -3.36 15.75
CA LEU A 53 12.33 -2.53 14.71
C LEU A 53 13.74 -3.02 14.34
N SER A 54 14.56 -3.40 15.33
CA SER A 54 15.88 -3.99 15.08
C SER A 54 15.81 -5.31 14.30
N CYS A 55 14.81 -6.15 14.60
CA CYS A 55 14.58 -7.38 13.84
C CYS A 55 14.15 -7.10 12.40
N ILE A 56 13.23 -6.15 12.19
CA ILE A 56 12.79 -5.74 10.86
C ILE A 56 13.97 -5.22 10.05
N GLN A 57 14.80 -4.36 10.64
CA GLN A 57 15.99 -3.82 9.98
C GLN A 57 16.93 -4.94 9.53
N LYS A 58 17.25 -5.90 10.41
CA LYS A 58 18.10 -7.04 10.08
C LYS A 58 17.54 -7.90 8.94
N ILE A 59 16.22 -8.12 8.92
CA ILE A 59 15.56 -8.87 7.84
C ILE A 59 15.66 -8.09 6.52
N TRP A 60 15.41 -6.79 6.56
CA TRP A 60 15.54 -5.92 5.40
C TRP A 60 16.96 -5.90 4.84
N ASP A 61 17.96 -5.70 5.69
CA ASP A 61 19.37 -5.68 5.30
C ASP A 61 19.81 -7.03 4.72
N ALA A 62 19.40 -8.14 5.35
CA ALA A 62 19.70 -9.48 4.86
C ALA A 62 19.07 -9.75 3.48
N GLY A 63 17.86 -9.25 3.22
CA GLY A 63 17.21 -9.36 1.92
C GLY A 63 17.79 -8.46 0.83
N LEU A 64 18.56 -7.41 1.20
CA LEU A 64 19.26 -6.55 0.25
C LEU A 64 20.69 -7.02 -0.06
N ASP A 65 21.25 -7.89 0.76
CA ASP A 65 22.58 -8.44 0.58
C ASP A 65 22.54 -9.64 -0.36
N ALA A 66 23.01 -9.45 -1.60
CA ALA A 66 23.05 -10.50 -2.61
C ALA A 66 23.91 -11.71 -2.23
N SER A 67 24.83 -11.58 -1.27
CA SER A 67 25.64 -12.68 -0.74
C SER A 67 24.93 -13.50 0.34
N ASN A 68 23.81 -13.00 0.86
CA ASN A 68 23.05 -13.64 1.93
C ASN A 68 21.98 -14.59 1.34
N PRO A 69 21.92 -15.86 1.76
CA PRO A 69 20.91 -16.81 1.29
C PRO A 69 19.49 -16.56 1.84
N PHE A 70 19.23 -15.41 2.44
CA PHE A 70 17.92 -15.05 2.96
C PHE A 70 16.89 -14.95 1.81
N PRO A 71 15.70 -15.57 1.93
CA PRO A 71 14.69 -15.51 0.89
C PRO A 71 14.12 -14.09 0.75
N VAL A 72 14.18 -13.54 -0.45
CA VAL A 72 13.63 -12.22 -0.78
C VAL A 72 12.18 -12.37 -1.26
N THR A 73 11.28 -11.59 -0.67
CA THR A 73 9.87 -11.56 -1.08
C THR A 73 9.63 -10.57 -2.22
N HIS A 74 8.52 -10.74 -2.94
CA HIS A 74 8.11 -9.80 -3.99
C HIS A 74 8.02 -8.35 -3.48
N ASP A 75 7.45 -8.15 -2.28
CA ASP A 75 7.31 -6.82 -1.70
C ASP A 75 8.68 -6.19 -1.36
N MET A 76 9.69 -6.99 -1.00
CA MET A 76 11.05 -6.49 -0.71
C MET A 76 11.74 -5.93 -1.96
N TYR A 77 11.77 -6.69 -3.06
CA TYR A 77 12.42 -6.17 -4.27
C TYR A 77 11.62 -5.03 -4.91
N LEU A 78 10.29 -5.07 -4.83
CA LEU A 78 9.44 -3.97 -5.29
C LEU A 78 9.74 -2.69 -4.50
N LYS A 79 9.77 -2.78 -3.17
CA LYS A 79 10.15 -1.67 -2.28
C LYS A 79 11.53 -1.13 -2.64
N LYS A 80 12.52 -2.00 -2.81
CA LYS A 80 13.87 -1.62 -3.19
C LYS A 80 13.91 -0.90 -4.54
N PHE A 81 13.17 -1.39 -5.53
CA PHE A 81 13.05 -0.76 -6.84
C PHE A 81 12.44 0.65 -6.72
N CYS A 82 11.32 0.78 -6.01
CA CYS A 82 10.64 2.06 -5.84
C CYS A 82 11.44 3.10 -5.05
N MET A 83 12.35 2.65 -4.18
CA MET A 83 13.29 3.53 -3.47
C MET A 83 14.49 3.94 -4.33
N GLY A 84 14.70 3.29 -5.46
CA GLY A 84 15.81 3.55 -6.37
C GLY A 84 15.59 4.79 -7.26
N PRO A 85 16.63 5.18 -8.01
CA PRO A 85 16.60 6.36 -8.88
C PRO A 85 15.92 6.11 -10.24
N ALA A 86 15.19 5.01 -10.40
CA ALA A 86 14.59 4.63 -11.68
C ALA A 86 13.56 5.68 -12.11
N THR A 87 13.74 6.21 -13.33
CA THR A 87 12.86 7.20 -13.93
C THR A 87 12.32 6.73 -15.26
N MET A 88 11.01 6.91 -15.51
CA MET A 88 10.34 6.43 -16.70
C MET A 88 10.48 7.39 -17.89
N HIS A 89 10.61 8.68 -17.65
CA HIS A 89 10.60 9.72 -18.70
C HIS A 89 11.73 9.57 -19.73
N LYS A 90 12.78 8.82 -19.44
CA LYS A 90 13.86 8.55 -20.39
C LYS A 90 13.42 7.66 -21.55
N TRP A 91 12.37 6.86 -21.35
CA TRP A 91 11.87 5.87 -22.33
C TRP A 91 10.40 6.08 -22.68
N PHE A 92 9.63 6.76 -21.83
CA PHE A 92 8.18 6.89 -21.98
C PHE A 92 7.73 8.32 -21.71
N SER A 93 6.80 8.80 -22.56
CA SER A 93 6.17 10.12 -22.39
C SER A 93 5.00 10.11 -21.43
N GLY A 94 4.47 8.95 -21.08
CA GLY A 94 3.32 8.81 -20.19
C GLY A 94 3.27 7.46 -19.48
N ILE A 95 2.51 7.42 -18.40
CA ILE A 95 2.24 6.25 -17.57
C ILE A 95 0.74 6.06 -17.54
N LEU A 96 0.28 4.88 -17.96
CA LEU A 96 -1.07 4.42 -17.77
C LEU A 96 -1.09 3.51 -16.53
N PHE A 97 -1.78 3.94 -15.49
CA PHE A 97 -1.85 3.22 -14.22
C PHE A 97 -3.28 2.72 -14.02
N ASP A 98 -3.47 1.44 -14.26
CA ASP A 98 -4.75 0.76 -14.12
C ASP A 98 -4.93 0.18 -12.71
N GLU A 99 -6.18 -0.03 -12.30
CA GLU A 99 -6.57 -0.56 -10.98
C GLU A 99 -5.96 0.21 -9.80
N VAL A 100 -5.92 1.55 -9.93
CA VAL A 100 -5.24 2.42 -8.94
C VAL A 100 -5.82 2.28 -7.53
N GLN A 101 -7.10 1.90 -7.39
CA GLN A 101 -7.74 1.68 -6.10
C GLN A 101 -7.09 0.53 -5.30
N ASP A 102 -6.41 -0.40 -5.96
CA ASP A 102 -5.71 -1.53 -5.34
C ASP A 102 -4.20 -1.32 -5.21
N ALA A 103 -3.70 -0.17 -5.61
CA ALA A 103 -2.30 0.17 -5.47
C ALA A 103 -1.92 0.33 -3.98
N ASN A 104 -0.74 -0.17 -3.63
CA ASN A 104 -0.17 0.15 -2.33
C ASN A 104 0.58 1.51 -2.36
N PRO A 105 0.80 2.15 -1.20
CA PRO A 105 1.45 3.46 -1.14
C PRO A 105 2.84 3.52 -1.77
N VAL A 106 3.61 2.43 -1.77
CA VAL A 106 4.95 2.45 -2.34
C VAL A 106 4.93 2.59 -3.87
N ILE A 107 4.03 1.90 -4.54
CA ILE A 107 3.88 1.98 -6.01
C ILE A 107 3.27 3.33 -6.40
N ALA A 108 2.20 3.74 -5.70
CA ALA A 108 1.53 5.00 -5.98
C ALA A 108 2.49 6.20 -5.85
N ASP A 109 3.26 6.25 -4.76
CA ASP A 109 4.27 7.29 -4.54
C ASP A 109 5.35 7.28 -5.63
N TRP A 110 5.83 6.09 -6.02
CA TRP A 110 6.82 5.97 -7.09
C TRP A 110 6.28 6.45 -8.44
N VAL A 111 5.04 6.07 -8.82
CA VAL A 111 4.39 6.55 -10.03
C VAL A 111 4.20 8.07 -9.99
N PHE A 112 3.70 8.61 -8.89
CA PHE A 112 3.40 10.04 -8.76
C PHE A 112 4.66 10.92 -8.73
N LYS A 113 5.81 10.38 -8.41
CA LYS A 113 7.12 11.05 -8.52
C LYS A 113 7.66 11.12 -9.94
N GLN A 114 7.03 10.43 -10.91
CA GLN A 114 7.42 10.51 -12.32
C GLN A 114 6.83 11.77 -12.98
N ASP A 115 7.11 12.93 -12.43
CA ASP A 115 6.54 14.25 -12.77
C ASP A 115 6.74 14.70 -14.23
N LYS A 116 7.75 14.13 -14.90
CA LYS A 116 8.04 14.37 -16.33
C LYS A 116 7.24 13.47 -17.28
N CYS A 117 6.45 12.54 -16.75
CA CYS A 117 5.54 11.71 -17.52
C CYS A 117 4.11 12.25 -17.41
N LYS A 118 3.32 12.12 -18.47
CA LYS A 118 1.86 12.30 -18.37
C LYS A 118 1.27 11.11 -17.62
N HIS A 119 0.36 11.35 -16.66
CA HIS A 119 -0.30 10.30 -15.94
C HIS A 119 -1.75 10.14 -16.38
N ILE A 120 -2.17 8.91 -16.63
CA ILE A 120 -3.56 8.50 -16.82
C ILE A 120 -3.84 7.43 -15.77
N LEU A 121 -4.71 7.75 -14.82
CA LEU A 121 -5.11 6.86 -13.74
C LEU A 121 -6.48 6.28 -14.05
N VAL A 122 -6.63 4.98 -13.94
CA VAL A 122 -7.90 4.27 -14.16
C VAL A 122 -8.19 3.40 -12.94
N GLY A 123 -9.42 3.40 -12.48
CA GLY A 123 -9.82 2.60 -11.32
C GLY A 123 -11.28 2.80 -10.93
N ASP A 124 -11.73 2.00 -9.98
CA ASP A 124 -13.08 2.04 -9.42
C ASP A 124 -13.02 1.84 -7.91
N ASP A 125 -13.38 2.86 -7.13
CA ASP A 125 -13.36 2.83 -5.66
C ASP A 125 -14.23 1.74 -5.05
N HIS A 126 -15.27 1.31 -5.78
CA HIS A 126 -16.17 0.27 -5.32
C HIS A 126 -15.60 -1.14 -5.51
N GLN A 127 -14.56 -1.29 -6.33
CA GLN A 127 -13.87 -2.56 -6.59
C GLN A 127 -12.61 -2.74 -5.73
N GLN A 128 -12.34 -1.88 -4.76
CA GLN A 128 -11.18 -2.00 -3.88
C GLN A 128 -11.22 -3.28 -3.03
N LEU A 129 -10.32 -4.23 -3.31
CA LEU A 129 -10.22 -5.52 -2.63
C LEU A 129 -9.04 -5.63 -1.66
N TYR A 130 -7.98 -4.84 -1.86
CA TYR A 130 -6.70 -4.99 -1.14
C TYR A 130 -6.45 -3.93 -0.05
N ARG A 131 -7.51 -3.33 0.48
CA ARG A 131 -7.42 -2.35 1.58
C ARG A 131 -6.67 -2.90 2.81
N TRP A 132 -6.82 -4.18 3.10
CA TRP A 132 -6.11 -4.87 4.16
C TRP A 132 -4.59 -4.97 3.96
N ARG A 133 -4.11 -4.80 2.71
CA ARG A 133 -2.68 -4.69 2.36
C ARG A 133 -2.19 -3.25 2.31
N GLY A 134 -2.98 -2.29 2.77
CA GLY A 134 -2.63 -0.88 2.76
C GLY A 134 -3.01 -0.15 1.47
N ALA A 135 -3.77 -0.78 0.56
CA ALA A 135 -4.32 -0.09 -0.61
C ALA A 135 -5.20 1.08 -0.16
N HIS A 136 -5.04 2.21 -0.81
CA HIS A 136 -5.74 3.46 -0.53
C HIS A 136 -6.30 4.04 -1.83
N ASN A 137 -7.39 4.80 -1.75
CA ASN A 137 -7.91 5.51 -2.92
C ASN A 137 -7.01 6.70 -3.27
N PHE A 138 -6.01 6.43 -4.10
CA PHE A 138 -5.07 7.45 -4.55
C PHE A 138 -5.64 8.35 -5.66
N MET A 139 -6.72 7.98 -6.35
CA MET A 139 -7.30 8.77 -7.44
C MET A 139 -7.81 10.11 -6.95
N ASP A 140 -8.62 10.12 -5.89
CA ASP A 140 -9.16 11.34 -5.31
C ASP A 140 -8.06 12.24 -4.74
N GLU A 141 -7.09 11.64 -4.06
CA GLU A 141 -5.95 12.37 -3.51
C GLU A 141 -5.12 13.00 -4.63
N TYR A 142 -4.83 12.23 -5.67
CA TYR A 142 -4.09 12.72 -6.83
C TYR A 142 -4.85 13.84 -7.56
N ALA A 143 -6.14 13.66 -7.80
CA ALA A 143 -6.98 14.67 -8.46
C ALA A 143 -7.01 15.99 -7.67
N LYS A 144 -7.16 15.94 -6.34
CA LYS A 144 -7.14 17.12 -5.48
C LYS A 144 -5.78 17.81 -5.49
N LYS A 145 -4.69 17.04 -5.48
CA LYS A 145 -3.33 17.56 -5.44
C LYS A 145 -2.89 18.20 -6.75
N THR A 146 -3.29 17.63 -7.89
CA THR A 146 -2.83 18.04 -9.21
C THR A 146 -3.82 18.92 -9.97
N GLY A 147 -5.09 18.93 -9.55
CA GLY A 147 -6.17 19.60 -10.31
C GLY A 147 -6.43 18.94 -11.67
N CYS A 148 -6.07 17.66 -11.85
CA CYS A 148 -6.24 16.98 -13.12
C CYS A 148 -7.71 16.80 -13.48
N LYS A 149 -7.99 16.64 -14.80
CA LYS A 149 -9.35 16.36 -15.29
C LYS A 149 -9.78 14.96 -14.85
N VAL A 150 -10.95 14.88 -14.23
CA VAL A 150 -11.60 13.61 -13.85
C VAL A 150 -12.73 13.33 -14.85
N ASN A 151 -12.74 12.14 -15.43
CA ASN A 151 -13.78 11.66 -16.31
C ASN A 151 -14.38 10.39 -15.70
N THR A 152 -15.70 10.26 -15.75
CA THR A 152 -16.39 9.04 -15.38
C THR A 152 -16.79 8.23 -16.62
N MET A 153 -16.72 6.90 -16.49
CA MET A 153 -17.20 5.98 -17.52
C MET A 153 -18.52 5.35 -17.02
N PRO A 154 -19.68 5.93 -17.39
CA PRO A 154 -20.96 5.53 -16.81
C PRO A 154 -21.51 4.23 -17.37
N GLN A 155 -20.98 3.75 -18.50
CA GLN A 155 -21.48 2.55 -19.17
C GLN A 155 -20.58 1.33 -18.92
N SER A 156 -21.20 0.25 -18.44
CA SER A 156 -20.57 -1.07 -18.37
C SER A 156 -20.85 -1.86 -19.65
N TYR A 157 -19.79 -2.53 -20.14
CA TYR A 157 -19.88 -3.50 -21.26
C TYR A 157 -19.73 -4.95 -20.78
N ARG A 158 -19.60 -5.16 -19.47
CA ARG A 158 -19.38 -6.50 -18.86
C ARG A 158 -20.69 -7.23 -18.57
N PHE A 159 -21.79 -6.51 -18.40
CA PHE A 159 -23.09 -7.08 -18.03
C PHE A 159 -24.27 -6.23 -18.54
N GLY A 160 -25.43 -6.84 -18.64
CA GLY A 160 -26.65 -6.18 -19.14
C GLY A 160 -27.36 -5.34 -18.07
N ASN A 161 -28.40 -4.62 -18.52
CA ASN A 161 -29.15 -3.64 -17.72
C ASN A 161 -29.71 -4.19 -16.41
N LYS A 162 -30.25 -5.43 -16.39
CA LYS A 162 -30.77 -6.03 -15.15
C LYS A 162 -29.73 -6.16 -14.05
N THR A 163 -28.51 -6.56 -14.41
CA THR A 163 -27.40 -6.64 -13.46
C THR A 163 -26.93 -5.25 -13.04
N ALA A 164 -26.88 -4.29 -13.97
CA ALA A 164 -26.57 -2.90 -13.70
C ALA A 164 -27.54 -2.27 -12.69
N ASP A 165 -28.85 -2.50 -12.84
CA ASP A 165 -29.88 -2.00 -11.93
C ASP A 165 -29.72 -2.55 -10.51
N ILE A 166 -29.38 -3.84 -10.37
CA ILE A 166 -29.12 -4.46 -9.07
C ILE A 166 -27.85 -3.85 -8.45
N ALA A 167 -26.78 -3.73 -9.21
CA ALA A 167 -25.52 -3.14 -8.75
C ALA A 167 -25.73 -1.69 -8.28
N THR A 168 -26.43 -0.88 -9.05
CA THR A 168 -26.75 0.51 -8.69
C THR A 168 -27.53 0.58 -7.37
N LYS A 169 -28.57 -0.25 -7.20
CA LYS A 169 -29.34 -0.31 -5.94
C LYS A 169 -28.44 -0.68 -4.74
N LEU A 170 -27.51 -1.62 -4.91
CA LEU A 170 -26.57 -2.00 -3.86
C LEU A 170 -25.60 -0.86 -3.50
N LEU A 171 -25.10 -0.14 -4.51
CA LEU A 171 -24.23 1.02 -4.30
C LEU A 171 -24.95 2.17 -3.59
N ASP A 172 -26.20 2.45 -3.97
CA ASP A 172 -27.07 3.44 -3.31
C ASP A 172 -27.32 3.05 -1.85
N TYR A 173 -27.59 1.78 -1.59
CA TYR A 173 -27.78 1.28 -0.24
C TYR A 173 -26.48 1.40 0.59
N LYS A 174 -25.33 1.02 0.02
CA LYS A 174 -24.00 1.19 0.65
C LYS A 174 -23.75 2.66 0.98
N SER A 175 -24.05 3.59 0.07
CA SER A 175 -23.84 5.02 0.29
C SER A 175 -24.68 5.57 1.43
N LYS A 176 -25.95 5.11 1.57
CA LYS A 176 -26.86 5.48 2.65
C LYS A 176 -26.36 4.97 4.00
N ILE A 177 -25.92 3.72 4.09
CA ILE A 177 -25.33 3.13 5.32
C ILE A 177 -24.04 3.87 5.70
N THR A 178 -23.16 4.14 4.76
CA THR A 178 -21.89 4.82 5.03
C THR A 178 -22.09 6.24 5.51
N LYS A 179 -23.14 6.92 5.05
CA LYS A 179 -23.56 8.25 5.57
C LYS A 179 -24.18 8.18 6.97
N CYS A 180 -24.92 7.11 7.28
CA CYS A 180 -25.57 6.91 8.57
C CYS A 180 -24.61 6.37 9.64
N ALA A 181 -23.70 5.48 9.26
CA ALA A 181 -22.67 4.99 10.13
C ALA A 181 -21.51 6.00 10.11
N ARG A 182 -21.27 6.69 11.20
CA ARG A 182 -20.06 7.50 11.44
C ARG A 182 -18.84 6.56 11.54
N PHE A 183 -18.63 5.71 10.57
CA PHE A 183 -17.38 4.97 10.44
C PHE A 183 -16.43 5.83 9.61
N PRO A 184 -15.27 6.22 10.17
CA PRO A 184 -14.24 6.83 9.34
C PRO A 184 -13.87 5.83 8.23
N VAL A 185 -14.02 6.28 7.01
CA VAL A 185 -13.55 5.57 5.81
C VAL A 185 -12.03 5.62 5.78
#